data_2e13d0d84fb88f9c9f7cfdac95362f46
#
_entry.id   2e13d0d84fb88f9c9f7cfdac95362f46
#
_cell.length_a   1.000
_cell.length_b   1.000
_cell.length_c   1.000
_cell.angle_alpha   90.00
_cell.angle_beta   90.00
_cell.angle_gamma   90.00
#
_symmetry.space_group_name_H-M   'P 1'
#
loop_
_entity.id
_entity.type
_entity.pdbx_description
1 polymer ?
#
loop_
_entity_poly.entity_id
_entity_poly.type
_entity_poly.pdbx_seq_one_letter_code
_entity_poly.pdbx_strand_id
1 'polypeptide(L)'
;MNRESPMSVTMRQMLEAGVHFGHQTRYWNPKMAPYIFGHRNKIHIINLEKTLAQYQGALKFVRTLAANRGTILFVGTKRQAREILAEEAQRAGMPFVDERWLGGMLTNFKTVKLSLKRLKEM
;
A
#
# COMPACT_ATOMS: atom_id res chain seq x y z
N MET A 1 -5.51 30.55 -5.74
CA MET A 1 -4.45 29.75 -5.10
C MET A 1 -5.07 28.50 -4.50
N ASN A 2 -4.88 27.38 -5.16
CA ASN A 2 -5.36 26.11 -4.62
C ASN A 2 -4.46 25.74 -3.44
N ARG A 3 -4.97 25.94 -2.25
CA ARG A 3 -4.33 25.34 -1.07
C ARG A 3 -4.52 23.83 -1.16
N GLU A 4 -3.49 23.17 -1.61
CA GLU A 4 -3.48 21.72 -1.56
C GLU A 4 -3.67 21.30 -0.10
N SER A 5 -4.62 20.38 0.13
CA SER A 5 -4.78 19.76 1.44
C SER A 5 -3.42 19.19 1.86
N PRO A 6 -3.00 19.31 3.14
CA PRO A 6 -1.75 18.68 3.60
C PRO A 6 -1.70 17.19 3.37
N MET A 7 -2.84 16.56 3.06
CA MET A 7 -2.93 15.13 2.72
C MET A 7 -2.99 14.87 1.22
N SER A 8 -3.03 15.92 0.37
CA SER A 8 -3.05 15.71 -1.08
C SER A 8 -1.64 15.43 -1.59
N VAL A 9 -1.54 14.49 -2.49
CA VAL A 9 -0.30 14.15 -3.18
C VAL A 9 -0.42 14.58 -4.62
N THR A 10 0.59 15.31 -5.12
CA THR A 10 0.63 15.75 -6.51
C THR A 10 1.26 14.70 -7.40
N MET A 11 0.97 14.76 -8.70
CA MET A 11 1.61 13.91 -9.70
C MET A 11 3.14 14.07 -9.68
N ARG A 12 3.61 15.29 -9.45
CA ARG A 12 5.04 15.58 -9.35
C ARG A 12 5.69 14.84 -8.18
N GLN A 13 5.04 14.83 -7.02
CA GLN A 13 5.53 14.10 -5.84
C GLN A 13 5.57 12.60 -6.10
N MET A 14 4.56 12.07 -6.78
CA MET A 14 4.54 10.66 -7.18
C MET A 14 5.71 10.33 -8.11
N LEU A 15 5.99 11.21 -9.07
CA LEU A 15 7.08 11.05 -10.01
C LEU A 15 8.43 11.07 -9.29
N GLU A 16 8.63 12.01 -8.38
CA GLU A 16 9.84 12.14 -7.57
C GLU A 16 10.08 10.92 -6.68
N ALA A 17 9.02 10.32 -6.17
CA ALA A 17 9.08 9.11 -5.34
C ALA A 17 9.32 7.83 -6.15
N GLY A 18 9.28 7.90 -7.49
CA GLY A 18 9.49 6.74 -8.35
C GLY A 18 8.30 5.80 -8.46
N VAL A 19 7.10 6.26 -8.12
CA VAL A 19 5.88 5.44 -8.13
C VAL A 19 5.47 5.03 -9.55
N HIS A 20 6.00 5.72 -10.56
CA HIS A 20 5.73 5.44 -11.97
C HIS A 20 6.49 4.22 -12.52
N PHE A 21 7.49 3.71 -11.80
CA PHE A 21 8.24 2.53 -12.24
C PHE A 21 7.44 1.26 -11.99
N GLY A 22 7.17 0.52 -13.06
CA GLY A 22 6.53 -0.78 -13.00
C GLY A 22 7.54 -1.92 -13.14
N HIS A 23 7.05 -3.08 -13.52
CA HIS A 23 7.89 -4.25 -13.75
C HIS A 23 8.67 -4.15 -15.06
N GLN A 24 9.73 -4.93 -15.17
CA GLN A 24 10.39 -5.12 -16.46
C GLN A 24 9.40 -5.69 -17.47
N THR A 25 9.54 -5.28 -18.74
CA THR A 25 8.56 -5.63 -19.78
C THR A 25 8.32 -7.13 -19.92
N ARG A 26 9.35 -7.96 -19.70
CA ARG A 26 9.22 -9.43 -19.83
C ARG A 26 8.52 -10.08 -18.64
N TYR A 27 8.38 -9.39 -17.52
CA TYR A 27 7.76 -9.92 -16.29
C TYR A 27 6.40 -9.31 -15.98
N TRP A 28 5.88 -8.49 -16.86
CA TRP A 28 4.64 -7.77 -16.59
C TRP A 28 3.40 -8.66 -16.63
N ASN A 29 2.36 -8.22 -15.94
CA ASN A 29 1.06 -8.85 -16.04
C ASN A 29 0.22 -8.09 -17.07
N PRO A 30 -0.25 -8.77 -18.16
CA PRO A 30 -1.07 -8.10 -19.18
C PRO A 30 -2.34 -7.43 -18.67
N LYS A 31 -2.84 -7.84 -17.50
CA LYS A 31 -3.99 -7.18 -16.86
C LYS A 31 -3.71 -5.73 -16.48
N MET A 32 -2.44 -5.37 -16.38
CA MET A 32 -2.01 -4.00 -16.13
C MET A 32 -2.05 -3.07 -17.34
N ALA A 33 -2.35 -3.61 -18.53
CA ALA A 33 -2.32 -2.82 -19.76
C ALA A 33 -3.12 -1.51 -19.68
N PRO A 34 -4.34 -1.45 -19.09
CA PRO A 34 -5.07 -0.18 -18.97
C PRO A 34 -4.38 0.88 -18.12
N TYR A 35 -3.43 0.50 -17.29
CA TYR A 35 -2.76 1.37 -16.34
C TYR A 35 -1.33 1.71 -16.73
N ILE A 36 -0.85 1.16 -17.84
CA ILE A 36 0.51 1.38 -18.33
C ILE A 36 0.50 2.52 -19.34
N PHE A 37 1.36 3.51 -19.13
CA PHE A 37 1.57 4.62 -20.07
C PHE A 37 2.39 4.18 -21.26
N GLY A 38 3.45 3.41 -21.04
CA GLY A 38 4.37 2.92 -22.05
C GLY A 38 5.52 2.19 -21.39
N HIS A 39 6.64 2.10 -22.12
CA HIS A 39 7.84 1.51 -21.54
C HIS A 39 9.07 2.32 -21.93
N ARG A 40 10.09 2.27 -21.11
CA ARG A 40 11.38 2.91 -21.34
C ARG A 40 12.47 2.06 -20.70
N ASN A 41 13.55 1.80 -21.45
CA ASN A 41 14.68 0.97 -20.99
C ASN A 41 14.20 -0.40 -20.49
N LYS A 42 13.25 -1.03 -21.19
CA LYS A 42 12.68 -2.34 -20.87
C LYS A 42 11.90 -2.38 -19.54
N ILE A 43 11.50 -1.21 -19.03
CA ILE A 43 10.67 -1.09 -17.83
C ILE A 43 9.36 -0.41 -18.21
N HIS A 44 8.24 -1.00 -17.79
CA HIS A 44 6.93 -0.39 -17.97
C HIS A 44 6.79 0.85 -17.08
N ILE A 45 6.19 1.90 -17.63
CA ILE A 45 5.89 3.13 -16.90
C ILE A 45 4.41 3.18 -16.61
N ILE A 46 4.06 3.30 -15.34
CA ILE A 46 2.67 3.38 -14.90
C ILE A 46 2.12 4.77 -15.20
N ASN A 47 0.89 4.82 -15.71
CA ASN A 47 0.21 6.09 -16.00
C ASN A 47 -0.24 6.75 -14.69
N LEU A 48 0.47 7.77 -14.26
CA LEU A 48 0.19 8.47 -13.01
C LEU A 48 -1.10 9.28 -13.02
N GLU A 49 -1.65 9.63 -14.18
CA GLU A 49 -2.96 10.28 -14.24
C GLU A 49 -4.04 9.38 -13.64
N LYS A 50 -4.00 8.10 -14.01
CA LYS A 50 -4.91 7.10 -13.45
C LYS A 50 -4.61 6.82 -11.98
N THR A 51 -3.34 6.72 -11.63
CA THR A 51 -2.90 6.49 -10.26
C THR A 51 -3.37 7.63 -9.34
N LEU A 52 -3.21 8.86 -9.76
CA LEU A 52 -3.61 10.02 -8.96
C LEU A 52 -5.12 10.02 -8.69
N ALA A 53 -5.93 9.76 -9.71
CA ALA A 53 -7.38 9.69 -9.57
C ALA A 53 -7.80 8.57 -8.61
N GLN A 54 -7.21 7.40 -8.75
CA GLN A 54 -7.47 6.26 -7.87
C GLN A 54 -6.98 6.50 -6.44
N TYR A 55 -5.84 7.15 -6.30
CA TYR A 55 -5.29 7.51 -5.00
C TYR A 55 -6.20 8.47 -4.25
N GLN A 56 -6.72 9.48 -4.94
CA GLN A 56 -7.68 10.41 -4.35
C GLN A 56 -8.97 9.71 -3.89
N GLY A 57 -9.47 8.78 -4.69
CA GLY A 57 -10.61 7.94 -4.32
C GLY A 57 -10.32 7.08 -3.09
N ALA A 58 -9.14 6.49 -3.02
CA ALA A 58 -8.70 5.69 -1.88
C ALA A 58 -8.59 6.53 -0.60
N LEU A 59 -8.04 7.73 -0.69
CA LEU A 59 -7.95 8.66 0.45
C LEU A 59 -9.32 9.03 0.98
N LYS A 60 -10.27 9.29 0.09
CA LYS A 60 -11.64 9.60 0.46
C LYS A 60 -12.29 8.44 1.20
N PHE A 61 -12.11 7.23 0.70
CA PHE A 61 -12.62 6.00 1.33
C PHE A 61 -12.02 5.82 2.72
N VAL A 62 -10.69 5.94 2.85
CA VAL A 62 -10.00 5.80 4.13
C VAL A 62 -10.44 6.85 5.13
N ARG A 63 -10.62 8.09 4.68
CA ARG A 63 -11.10 9.19 5.54
C ARG A 63 -12.50 8.89 6.09
N THR A 64 -13.40 8.41 5.26
CA THR A 64 -14.74 8.02 5.67
C THR A 64 -14.71 6.86 6.67
N LEU A 65 -13.88 5.87 6.40
CA LEU A 65 -13.73 4.72 7.30
C LEU A 65 -13.18 5.13 8.66
N ALA A 66 -12.17 6.00 8.68
CA ALA A 66 -11.58 6.51 9.92
C ALA A 66 -12.58 7.37 10.71
N ALA A 67 -13.38 8.18 10.02
CA ALA A 67 -14.41 8.99 10.65
C ALA A 67 -15.48 8.14 11.35
N ASN A 68 -15.74 6.94 10.82
CA ASN A 68 -16.66 5.98 11.39
C ASN A 68 -15.99 5.03 12.39
N ARG A 69 -14.80 5.37 12.87
CA ARG A 69 -14.01 4.59 13.82
C ARG A 69 -13.65 3.19 13.32
N GLY A 70 -13.49 3.04 12.01
CA GLY A 70 -13.03 1.79 11.42
C GLY A 70 -11.56 1.54 11.72
N THR A 71 -11.16 0.28 11.72
CA THR A 71 -9.78 -0.13 11.90
C THR A 71 -9.17 -0.50 10.56
N ILE A 72 -7.99 0.02 10.28
CA ILE A 72 -7.25 -0.24 9.04
C ILE A 72 -6.00 -1.02 9.39
N LEU A 73 -5.84 -2.19 8.75
CA LEU A 73 -4.63 -2.99 8.89
C LEU A 73 -3.64 -2.60 7.80
N PHE A 74 -2.50 -2.07 8.19
CA PHE A 74 -1.42 -1.74 7.27
C PHE A 74 -0.56 -2.97 7.03
N VAL A 75 -0.35 -3.34 5.78
CA VAL A 75 0.47 -4.49 5.40
C VAL A 75 1.57 -4.04 4.44
N GLY A 76 2.82 -4.24 4.83
CA GLY A 76 3.97 -3.92 4.01
C GLY A 76 5.14 -4.81 4.38
N THR A 77 5.20 -5.97 3.76
CA THR A 77 6.23 -6.98 4.02
C THR A 77 7.46 -6.80 3.14
N LYS A 78 7.36 -5.97 2.10
CA LYS A 78 8.49 -5.66 1.23
C LYS A 78 9.54 -4.86 1.99
N ARG A 79 10.80 -5.26 1.84
CA ARG A 79 11.93 -4.65 2.57
C ARG A 79 11.96 -3.12 2.49
N GLN A 80 11.68 -2.57 1.32
CA GLN A 80 11.70 -1.12 1.09
C GLN A 80 10.57 -0.37 1.80
N ALA A 81 9.47 -1.06 2.14
CA ALA A 81 8.29 -0.45 2.73
C ALA A 81 8.19 -0.64 4.26
N ARG A 82 8.91 -1.61 4.81
CA ARG A 82 8.71 -2.09 6.20
C ARG A 82 8.81 -0.99 7.24
N GLU A 83 9.91 -0.26 7.28
CA GLU A 83 10.12 0.78 8.29
C GLU A 83 9.12 1.92 8.17
N ILE A 84 8.91 2.39 6.95
CA ILE A 84 7.99 3.51 6.68
C ILE A 84 6.57 3.11 7.05
N LEU A 85 6.16 1.89 6.69
CA LEU A 85 4.83 1.39 6.99
C LEU A 85 4.61 1.30 8.51
N ALA A 86 5.56 0.74 9.24
CA ALA A 86 5.46 0.62 10.70
C ALA A 86 5.35 2.00 11.37
N GLU A 87 6.19 2.94 10.96
CA GLU A 87 6.20 4.30 11.48
C GLU A 87 4.86 5.01 11.21
N GLU A 88 4.37 4.93 9.99
CA GLU A 88 3.12 5.59 9.62
C GLU A 88 1.89 4.95 10.28
N ALA A 89 1.87 3.62 10.41
CA ALA A 89 0.79 2.93 11.09
C ALA A 89 0.75 3.29 12.58
N GLN A 90 1.91 3.37 13.23
CA GLN A 90 2.00 3.81 14.63
C GLN A 90 1.54 5.24 14.80
N ARG A 91 1.92 6.13 13.88
CA ARG A 91 1.48 7.52 13.89
C ARG A 91 -0.04 7.63 13.80
N ALA A 92 -0.67 6.76 13.03
CA ALA A 92 -2.13 6.70 12.87
C ALA A 92 -2.83 5.93 13.99
N GLY A 93 -2.09 5.24 14.86
CA GLY A 93 -2.66 4.39 15.90
C GLY A 93 -3.34 3.14 15.36
N MET A 94 -2.90 2.63 14.22
CA MET A 94 -3.50 1.49 13.55
C MET A 94 -2.57 0.27 13.59
N PRO A 95 -3.14 -0.95 13.54
CA PRO A 95 -2.32 -2.17 13.50
C PRO A 95 -1.58 -2.31 12.17
N PHE A 96 -0.45 -3.00 12.20
CA PHE A 96 0.36 -3.21 11.01
C PHE A 96 1.03 -4.56 10.99
N VAL A 97 1.34 -5.05 9.79
CA VAL A 97 2.15 -6.24 9.54
C VAL A 97 3.32 -5.81 8.65
N ASP A 98 4.52 -5.78 9.21
CA ASP A 98 5.75 -5.40 8.53
C ASP A 98 6.74 -6.55 8.40
N GLU A 99 6.40 -7.71 8.97
CA GLU A 99 7.16 -8.94 8.87
C GLU A 99 6.50 -9.88 7.85
N ARG A 100 6.87 -11.15 7.88
CA ARG A 100 6.28 -12.14 6.99
C ARG A 100 4.78 -12.27 7.25
N TRP A 101 3.98 -12.25 6.18
CA TRP A 101 2.55 -12.57 6.28
C TRP A 101 2.37 -14.06 6.51
N LEU A 102 1.80 -14.41 7.64
CA LEU A 102 1.50 -15.81 7.94
C LEU A 102 0.29 -16.28 7.13
N GLY A 103 0.42 -17.46 6.50
CA GLY A 103 -0.72 -18.05 5.79
C GLY A 103 -1.90 -18.23 6.72
N GLY A 104 -3.07 -17.77 6.28
CA GLY A 104 -4.31 -17.91 7.03
C GLY A 104 -4.56 -16.85 8.10
N MET A 105 -3.79 -15.77 8.16
CA MET A 105 -4.02 -14.71 9.15
C MET A 105 -5.45 -14.17 9.13
N LEU A 106 -6.08 -14.12 7.96
CA LEU A 106 -7.47 -13.68 7.82
C LEU A 106 -8.44 -14.84 7.61
N THR A 107 -7.98 -15.90 6.95
CA THR A 107 -8.86 -17.00 6.52
C THR A 107 -8.85 -18.18 7.49
N ASN A 108 -7.77 -18.38 8.24
CA ASN A 108 -7.61 -19.45 9.21
C ASN A 108 -7.03 -18.94 10.52
N PHE A 109 -7.67 -17.90 11.05
CA PHE A 109 -7.18 -17.19 12.23
C PHE A 109 -7.12 -18.07 13.47
N LYS A 110 -7.98 -19.09 13.58
CA LYS A 110 -7.94 -20.03 14.71
C LYS A 110 -6.58 -20.70 14.86
N THR A 111 -6.01 -21.18 13.76
CA THR A 111 -4.69 -21.82 13.74
C THR A 111 -3.60 -20.83 14.10
N VAL A 112 -3.64 -19.63 13.55
CA VAL A 112 -2.68 -18.56 13.85
C VAL A 112 -2.73 -18.19 15.33
N LYS A 113 -3.93 -18.08 15.89
CA LYS A 113 -4.14 -17.78 17.31
C LYS A 113 -3.56 -18.84 18.22
N LEU A 114 -3.67 -20.13 17.87
CA LEU A 114 -3.06 -21.23 18.62
C LEU A 114 -1.53 -21.14 18.60
N SER A 115 -0.94 -20.79 17.47
CA SER A 115 0.50 -20.59 17.37
C SER A 115 0.98 -19.43 18.24
N LEU A 116 0.24 -18.33 18.27
CA LEU A 116 0.54 -17.18 19.11
C LEU A 116 0.42 -17.53 20.61
N LYS A 117 -0.56 -18.34 20.97
CA LYS A 117 -0.74 -18.83 22.34
C LYS A 117 0.46 -19.67 22.79
N ARG A 118 0.94 -20.56 21.93
CA ARG A 118 2.15 -21.36 22.20
C ARG A 118 3.37 -20.46 22.43
N LEU A 119 3.51 -19.41 21.64
CA LEU A 119 4.61 -18.46 21.82
C LEU A 119 4.58 -17.80 23.17
N LYS A 120 3.40 -17.43 23.67
CA LYS A 120 3.23 -16.80 24.99
C LYS A 120 3.52 -17.76 26.15
N GLU A 121 3.31 -19.06 25.94
CA GLU A 121 3.55 -20.09 26.95
C GLU A 121 5.03 -20.49 27.08
N MET A 122 5.88 -20.08 26.14
CA MET A 122 7.30 -20.32 26.17
C MET A 122 8.08 -19.35 27.07
#